data_5922b26a7b575c3d2b2acea2cf6d4036
#
_entry.id   5922b26a7b575c3d2b2acea2cf6d4036
#
_cell.length_a   1.000
_cell.length_b   1.000
_cell.length_c   1.000
_cell.angle_alpha   90.00
_cell.angle_beta   90.00
_cell.angle_gamma   90.00
#
_symmetry.space_group_name_H-M   'P 1'
#
loop_
_entity.id
_entity.type
_entity.pdbx_description
1 polymer ?
#
loop_
_entity_poly.entity_id
_entity_poly.type
_entity_poly.pdbx_seq_one_letter_code
_entity_poly.pdbx_strand_id
1 'polypeptide(L)'
;MSEVTTPDSHTVRLKLTAPAPYLLRALAANESPILPKHLFDGRDPLSNPAHNAPIGTGPFVFKEWVKGSHILLERNPDYWDAPRPYVDRIVVKFIADPAARAAALESGAVDLAGDSPIPLSDLERFRQLPHIRLETRGYDYAGDLNQIVFNLDNPYLKHLEVRQAIAHAIDKQAILKLIWYGYGEVASGPIIPAQRTFFDPGLPRYAHDLKKAEALLDQAGFARGADGVRFTLTNDFLPYGPNFRRGSEYIRQTLGRVGIRVNIRAQDFPTYIRRVYNDRDFDFANAWLGNSFDPTVGVQRLFWSKNFRKGVPFSNGSHYANEQVDAWFEQAAIEPDPAVRAQLFSRVQH
;
A
#
# COMPACT_ATOMS: atom_id res chain seq x y z
N MET A 1 -22.16 -5.88 -12.06
CA MET A 1 -22.13 -6.29 -13.49
C MET A 1 -23.29 -7.25 -13.68
N SER A 2 -24.17 -7.01 -14.67
CA SER A 2 -25.34 -7.85 -14.93
C SER A 2 -25.10 -8.83 -16.08
N GLU A 3 -24.24 -8.49 -17.01
CA GLU A 3 -23.99 -9.30 -18.19
C GLU A 3 -22.62 -8.98 -18.80
N VAL A 4 -21.96 -10.00 -19.34
CA VAL A 4 -20.76 -9.89 -20.17
C VAL A 4 -21.01 -10.67 -21.45
N THR A 5 -20.91 -9.98 -22.59
CA THR A 5 -21.12 -10.59 -23.91
C THR A 5 -19.96 -10.31 -24.84
N THR A 6 -19.73 -11.22 -25.77
CA THR A 6 -18.73 -11.12 -26.83
C THR A 6 -19.44 -11.20 -28.18
N PRO A 7 -20.02 -10.09 -28.71
CA PRO A 7 -20.81 -10.10 -29.93
C PRO A 7 -19.99 -10.48 -31.16
N ASP A 8 -18.68 -10.30 -31.12
CA ASP A 8 -17.73 -10.71 -32.14
C ASP A 8 -16.37 -11.06 -31.52
N SER A 9 -15.38 -11.42 -32.31
CA SER A 9 -14.05 -11.86 -31.84
C SER A 9 -13.18 -10.74 -31.24
N HIS A 10 -13.58 -9.47 -31.34
CA HIS A 10 -12.80 -8.31 -30.94
C HIS A 10 -13.53 -7.39 -29.97
N THR A 11 -14.79 -7.67 -29.65
CA THR A 11 -15.63 -6.83 -28.81
C THR A 11 -16.04 -7.57 -27.53
N VAL A 12 -15.78 -6.92 -26.38
CA VAL A 12 -16.33 -7.32 -25.08
C VAL A 12 -17.29 -6.24 -24.61
N ARG A 13 -18.54 -6.60 -24.35
CA ARG A 13 -19.56 -5.71 -23.81
C ARG A 13 -19.85 -6.03 -22.37
N LEU A 14 -19.59 -5.07 -21.48
CA LEU A 14 -19.89 -5.14 -20.06
C LEU A 14 -21.16 -4.34 -19.77
N LYS A 15 -22.23 -5.02 -19.33
CA LYS A 15 -23.46 -4.35 -18.90
C LYS A 15 -23.44 -4.18 -17.40
N LEU A 16 -23.45 -2.95 -16.96
CA LEU A 16 -23.38 -2.61 -15.54
C LEU A 16 -24.77 -2.52 -14.93
N THR A 17 -24.91 -2.86 -13.65
CA THR A 17 -26.16 -2.71 -12.87
C THR A 17 -26.38 -1.28 -12.37
N ALA A 18 -25.30 -0.51 -12.27
CA ALA A 18 -25.25 0.91 -11.91
C ALA A 18 -24.04 1.57 -12.57
N PRO A 19 -23.98 2.90 -12.67
CA PRO A 19 -22.76 3.61 -13.08
C PRO A 19 -21.55 3.16 -12.25
N ALA A 20 -20.38 3.06 -12.87
CA ALA A 20 -19.13 2.70 -12.21
C ALA A 20 -17.97 3.55 -12.79
N PRO A 21 -17.89 4.84 -12.41
CA PRO A 21 -16.93 5.78 -13.00
C PRO A 21 -15.48 5.39 -12.80
N TYR A 22 -15.19 4.54 -11.81
CA TYR A 22 -13.86 4.01 -11.52
C TYR A 22 -13.48 2.78 -12.39
N LEU A 23 -14.43 2.19 -13.13
CA LEU A 23 -14.23 0.88 -13.78
C LEU A 23 -13.02 0.84 -14.71
N LEU A 24 -12.85 1.86 -15.56
CA LEU A 24 -11.71 1.89 -16.48
C LEU A 24 -10.36 1.92 -15.76
N ARG A 25 -10.30 2.58 -14.60
CA ARG A 25 -9.10 2.60 -13.75
C ARG A 25 -8.88 1.27 -13.02
N ALA A 26 -9.97 0.60 -12.65
CA ALA A 26 -9.92 -0.73 -12.04
C ALA A 26 -9.50 -1.84 -13.04
N LEU A 27 -9.56 -1.59 -14.35
CA LEU A 27 -9.07 -2.50 -15.39
C LEU A 27 -7.57 -2.36 -15.68
N ALA A 28 -6.83 -1.60 -14.85
CA ALA A 28 -5.37 -1.58 -14.92
C ALA A 28 -4.77 -2.97 -14.69
N ALA A 29 -3.67 -3.27 -15.35
CA ALA A 29 -3.10 -4.62 -15.40
C ALA A 29 -2.73 -5.21 -14.02
N ASN A 30 -2.34 -4.36 -13.06
CA ASN A 30 -2.03 -4.77 -11.70
C ASN A 30 -3.27 -5.00 -10.81
N GLU A 31 -4.44 -4.46 -11.19
CA GLU A 31 -5.68 -4.63 -10.44
C GLU A 31 -6.55 -5.76 -11.02
N SER A 32 -6.67 -5.83 -12.35
CA SER A 32 -7.58 -6.75 -13.04
C SER A 32 -6.93 -7.33 -14.31
N PRO A 33 -5.92 -8.20 -14.18
CA PRO A 33 -5.32 -8.85 -15.34
C PRO A 33 -6.35 -9.72 -16.07
N ILE A 34 -6.33 -9.70 -17.40
CA ILE A 34 -7.18 -10.56 -18.22
C ILE A 34 -6.54 -11.94 -18.28
N LEU A 35 -7.25 -12.93 -17.76
CA LEU A 35 -6.78 -14.32 -17.68
C LEU A 35 -7.27 -15.15 -18.87
N PRO A 36 -6.45 -16.08 -19.42
CA PRO A 36 -6.87 -16.96 -20.51
C PRO A 36 -7.89 -18.00 -20.03
N LYS A 37 -9.10 -17.97 -20.60
CA LYS A 37 -10.21 -18.83 -20.21
C LYS A 37 -9.82 -20.31 -20.16
N HIS A 38 -9.13 -20.82 -21.17
CA HIS A 38 -8.76 -22.24 -21.27
C HIS A 38 -7.87 -22.75 -20.13
N LEU A 39 -7.19 -21.85 -19.39
CA LEU A 39 -6.36 -22.21 -18.24
C LEU A 39 -7.11 -22.05 -16.90
N PHE A 40 -8.09 -21.15 -16.82
CA PHE A 40 -8.71 -20.75 -15.56
C PHE A 40 -10.17 -21.17 -15.43
N ASP A 41 -10.88 -21.47 -16.52
CA ASP A 41 -12.30 -21.83 -16.50
C ASP A 41 -12.53 -23.11 -15.68
N GLY A 42 -13.47 -23.04 -14.73
CA GLY A 42 -13.81 -24.15 -13.83
C GLY A 42 -12.74 -24.50 -12.79
N ARG A 43 -11.69 -23.69 -12.63
CA ARG A 43 -10.62 -23.90 -11.65
C ARG A 43 -10.59 -22.77 -10.63
N ASP A 44 -10.17 -23.08 -9.40
CA ASP A 44 -9.91 -22.04 -8.41
C ASP A 44 -8.71 -21.18 -8.86
N PRO A 45 -8.90 -19.87 -9.11
CA PRO A 45 -7.81 -19.01 -9.53
C PRO A 45 -6.64 -18.96 -8.53
N LEU A 46 -6.90 -19.05 -7.22
CA LEU A 46 -5.86 -18.91 -6.21
C LEU A 46 -4.87 -20.08 -6.15
N SER A 47 -5.32 -21.26 -6.52
CA SER A 47 -4.50 -22.50 -6.54
C SER A 47 -4.04 -22.93 -7.92
N ASN A 48 -4.37 -22.17 -8.98
CA ASN A 48 -4.08 -22.54 -10.34
C ASN A 48 -2.56 -22.49 -10.66
N PRO A 49 -1.95 -23.60 -11.11
CA PRO A 49 -0.52 -23.63 -11.44
C PRO A 49 -0.11 -22.68 -12.57
N ALA A 50 -1.04 -22.22 -13.41
CA ALA A 50 -0.80 -21.23 -14.45
C ALA A 50 -0.30 -19.88 -13.90
N HIS A 51 -0.48 -19.60 -12.61
CA HIS A 51 0.14 -18.43 -11.97
C HIS A 51 1.67 -18.46 -11.99
N ASN A 52 2.26 -19.66 -12.01
CA ASN A 52 3.71 -19.82 -12.05
C ASN A 52 4.29 -19.90 -13.47
N ALA A 53 3.43 -19.97 -14.47
CA ALA A 53 3.77 -20.00 -15.90
C ALA A 53 2.70 -19.23 -16.69
N PRO A 54 2.60 -17.91 -16.51
CA PRO A 54 1.51 -17.10 -17.06
C PRO A 54 1.58 -17.04 -18.58
N ILE A 55 0.41 -17.08 -19.21
CA ILE A 55 0.21 -16.76 -20.63
C ILE A 55 -0.55 -15.45 -20.72
N GLY A 56 0.00 -14.51 -21.48
CA GLY A 56 -0.58 -13.19 -21.67
C GLY A 56 -0.41 -12.67 -23.09
N THR A 57 -0.94 -11.50 -23.37
CA THR A 57 -0.86 -10.79 -24.67
C THR A 57 0.18 -9.67 -24.68
N GLY A 58 1.04 -9.64 -23.66
CA GLY A 58 2.06 -8.61 -23.48
C GLY A 58 3.26 -8.75 -24.41
N PRO A 59 4.22 -7.80 -24.31
CA PRO A 59 5.39 -7.76 -25.19
C PRO A 59 6.39 -8.89 -24.93
N PHE A 60 6.27 -9.61 -23.83
CA PHE A 60 7.17 -10.70 -23.46
C PHE A 60 6.39 -11.95 -23.09
N VAL A 61 6.96 -13.11 -23.41
CA VAL A 61 6.46 -14.45 -23.10
C VAL A 61 7.29 -15.04 -21.95
N PHE A 62 6.61 -15.61 -20.96
CA PHE A 62 7.26 -16.37 -19.88
C PHE A 62 7.96 -17.60 -20.44
N LYS A 63 9.21 -17.87 -20.05
CA LYS A 63 9.99 -19.05 -20.42
C LYS A 63 10.27 -19.95 -19.25
N GLU A 64 10.85 -19.43 -18.18
CA GLU A 64 11.16 -20.22 -17.01
C GLU A 64 11.20 -19.39 -15.73
N TRP A 65 11.02 -20.06 -14.63
CA TRP A 65 11.25 -19.55 -13.28
C TRP A 65 12.15 -20.50 -12.50
N VAL A 66 13.41 -20.14 -12.33
CA VAL A 66 14.34 -20.84 -11.44
C VAL A 66 14.17 -20.23 -10.04
N LYS A 67 13.50 -20.99 -9.16
CA LYS A 67 13.17 -20.55 -7.79
C LYS A 67 14.40 -20.08 -7.03
N GLY A 68 14.33 -18.88 -6.44
CA GLY A 68 15.43 -18.24 -5.69
C GLY A 68 16.54 -17.65 -6.56
N SER A 69 16.49 -17.77 -7.89
CA SER A 69 17.50 -17.28 -8.82
C SER A 69 16.94 -16.21 -9.75
N HIS A 70 16.09 -16.60 -10.71
CA HIS A 70 15.59 -15.66 -11.72
C HIS A 70 14.30 -16.12 -12.41
N ILE A 71 13.67 -15.17 -13.13
CA ILE A 71 12.65 -15.42 -14.15
C ILE A 71 13.22 -15.00 -15.49
N LEU A 72 13.05 -15.84 -16.53
CA LEU A 72 13.37 -15.51 -17.91
C LEU A 72 12.10 -15.23 -18.71
N LEU A 73 12.09 -14.07 -19.36
CA LEU A 73 11.08 -13.68 -20.33
C LEU A 73 11.75 -13.46 -21.68
N GLU A 74 11.08 -13.86 -22.77
CA GLU A 74 11.54 -13.63 -24.15
C GLU A 74 10.56 -12.73 -24.91
N ARG A 75 11.05 -12.04 -25.92
CA ARG A 75 10.23 -11.22 -26.82
C ARG A 75 9.04 -12.04 -27.35
N ASN A 76 7.85 -11.46 -27.32
CA ASN A 76 6.68 -12.01 -27.97
C ASN A 76 6.71 -11.63 -29.46
N PRO A 77 6.89 -12.60 -30.38
CA PRO A 77 6.93 -12.31 -31.81
C PRO A 77 5.58 -11.83 -32.36
N ASP A 78 4.49 -12.20 -31.68
CA ASP A 78 3.12 -11.86 -32.07
C ASP A 78 2.57 -10.63 -31.32
N TYR A 79 3.46 -9.82 -30.73
CA TYR A 79 3.01 -8.63 -29.99
C TYR A 79 2.42 -7.60 -30.96
N TRP A 80 1.20 -7.15 -30.64
CA TRP A 80 0.40 -6.30 -31.49
C TRP A 80 0.97 -4.89 -31.75
N ASP A 81 1.86 -4.37 -30.88
CA ASP A 81 2.43 -3.02 -30.97
C ASP A 81 3.84 -3.06 -31.58
N ALA A 82 3.96 -3.50 -32.83
CA ALA A 82 5.23 -3.49 -33.54
C ALA A 82 5.77 -2.06 -33.75
N PRO A 83 7.10 -1.84 -33.67
CA PRO A 83 8.20 -2.80 -33.58
C PRO A 83 8.61 -3.16 -32.15
N ARG A 84 7.80 -2.90 -31.15
CA ARG A 84 8.09 -3.26 -29.75
C ARG A 84 7.88 -4.74 -29.46
N PRO A 85 8.55 -5.30 -28.45
CA PRO A 85 9.60 -4.68 -27.61
C PRO A 85 10.94 -4.64 -28.37
N TYR A 86 11.84 -3.71 -27.95
CA TYR A 86 13.15 -3.54 -28.61
C TYR A 86 14.22 -4.52 -28.10
N VAL A 87 14.04 -5.06 -26.89
CA VAL A 87 14.95 -6.05 -26.30
C VAL A 87 14.44 -7.47 -26.58
N ASP A 88 15.34 -8.43 -26.70
CA ASP A 88 15.00 -9.82 -27.06
C ASP A 88 14.56 -10.63 -25.83
N ARG A 89 15.11 -10.30 -24.65
CA ARG A 89 14.81 -11.01 -23.41
C ARG A 89 14.98 -10.13 -22.18
N ILE A 90 14.27 -10.49 -21.10
CA ILE A 90 14.42 -9.90 -19.78
C ILE A 90 14.76 -11.04 -18.80
N VAL A 91 15.84 -10.86 -18.03
CA VAL A 91 16.20 -11.75 -16.92
C VAL A 91 15.93 -11.02 -15.61
N VAL A 92 14.87 -11.38 -14.90
CA VAL A 92 14.53 -10.82 -13.58
C VAL A 92 15.29 -11.59 -12.52
N LYS A 93 16.40 -11.03 -12.01
CA LYS A 93 17.25 -11.65 -10.98
C LYS A 93 16.70 -11.39 -9.57
N PHE A 94 16.70 -12.41 -8.73
CA PHE A 94 16.33 -12.30 -7.33
C PHE A 94 17.57 -12.09 -6.45
N ILE A 95 17.79 -10.89 -5.97
CA ILE A 95 18.89 -10.53 -5.07
C ILE A 95 18.27 -10.04 -3.77
N ALA A 96 18.28 -10.88 -2.73
CA ALA A 96 17.59 -10.60 -1.46
C ALA A 96 18.23 -9.46 -0.66
N ASP A 97 19.57 -9.41 -0.61
CA ASP A 97 20.30 -8.42 0.16
C ASP A 97 20.34 -7.06 -0.55
N PRO A 98 19.94 -5.95 0.09
CA PRO A 98 19.93 -4.62 -0.52
C PRO A 98 21.32 -4.09 -0.91
N ALA A 99 22.37 -4.43 -0.15
CA ALA A 99 23.72 -4.00 -0.49
C ALA A 99 24.27 -4.77 -1.70
N ALA A 100 23.94 -6.07 -1.81
CA ALA A 100 24.25 -6.86 -3.00
C ALA A 100 23.52 -6.35 -4.24
N ARG A 101 22.25 -5.88 -4.12
CA ARG A 101 21.53 -5.23 -5.23
C ARG A 101 22.22 -3.93 -5.65
N ALA A 102 22.65 -3.10 -4.69
CA ALA A 102 23.41 -1.89 -4.97
C ALA A 102 24.71 -2.20 -5.73
N ALA A 103 25.49 -3.18 -5.26
CA ALA A 103 26.71 -3.61 -5.93
C ALA A 103 26.47 -4.16 -7.35
N ALA A 104 25.41 -4.94 -7.55
CA ALA A 104 25.05 -5.48 -8.87
C ALA A 104 24.68 -4.38 -9.86
N LEU A 105 23.97 -3.34 -9.42
CA LEU A 105 23.62 -2.19 -10.26
C LEU A 105 24.85 -1.34 -10.56
N GLU A 106 25.69 -1.07 -9.56
CA GLU A 106 26.92 -0.27 -9.71
C GLU A 106 27.94 -0.91 -10.66
N SER A 107 28.08 -2.25 -10.62
CA SER A 107 28.99 -2.99 -11.49
C SER A 107 28.45 -3.26 -12.90
N GLY A 108 27.19 -2.91 -13.19
CA GLY A 108 26.54 -3.23 -14.45
C GLY A 108 26.14 -4.72 -14.60
N ALA A 109 26.14 -5.50 -13.52
CA ALA A 109 25.61 -6.87 -13.53
C ALA A 109 24.06 -6.92 -13.61
N VAL A 110 23.42 -5.76 -13.42
CA VAL A 110 21.99 -5.50 -13.58
C VAL A 110 21.84 -4.15 -14.32
N ASP A 111 21.02 -4.13 -15.37
CA ASP A 111 20.80 -2.96 -16.21
C ASP A 111 19.67 -2.06 -15.69
N LEU A 112 18.66 -2.63 -15.01
CA LEU A 112 17.48 -1.93 -14.52
C LEU A 112 17.09 -2.48 -13.15
N ALA A 113 16.72 -1.58 -12.26
CA ALA A 113 16.17 -1.94 -10.96
C ALA A 113 15.01 -0.98 -10.58
N GLY A 114 13.87 -1.54 -10.18
CA GLY A 114 12.65 -0.81 -9.81
C GLY A 114 12.30 -0.93 -8.33
N ASP A 115 11.33 -0.13 -7.86
CA ASP A 115 10.72 -0.20 -6.53
C ASP A 115 11.71 -0.06 -5.35
N SER A 116 12.53 0.99 -5.36
CA SER A 116 13.53 1.25 -4.31
C SER A 116 14.47 0.06 -4.07
N PRO A 117 15.18 -0.43 -5.09
CA PRO A 117 15.96 -1.66 -5.04
C PRO A 117 17.21 -1.55 -4.17
N ILE A 118 17.70 -0.35 -3.94
CA ILE A 118 18.91 -0.05 -3.15
C ILE A 118 18.53 0.65 -1.84
N PRO A 119 19.40 0.62 -0.82
CA PRO A 119 19.19 1.42 0.39
C PRO A 119 19.03 2.91 0.04
N LEU A 120 18.02 3.57 0.63
CA LEU A 120 17.82 5.01 0.40
C LEU A 120 19.01 5.86 0.83
N SER A 121 19.80 5.38 1.80
CA SER A 121 21.09 6.00 2.21
C SER A 121 22.11 6.09 1.09
N ASP A 122 22.01 5.24 0.08
CA ASP A 122 22.99 5.15 -1.00
C ASP A 122 22.63 6.01 -2.20
N LEU A 123 21.40 6.55 -2.26
CA LEU A 123 20.90 7.28 -3.43
C LEU A 123 21.77 8.46 -3.82
N GLU A 124 22.28 9.24 -2.85
CA GLU A 124 23.17 10.37 -3.16
C GLU A 124 24.49 9.92 -3.80
N ARG A 125 25.03 8.80 -3.34
CA ARG A 125 26.21 8.18 -3.96
C ARG A 125 25.91 7.73 -5.39
N PHE A 126 24.77 7.09 -5.60
CA PHE A 126 24.35 6.64 -6.93
C PHE A 126 24.10 7.78 -7.91
N ARG A 127 23.61 8.94 -7.45
CA ARG A 127 23.47 10.16 -8.29
C ARG A 127 24.79 10.65 -8.87
N GLN A 128 25.91 10.35 -8.21
CA GLN A 128 27.25 10.77 -8.66
C GLN A 128 27.87 9.79 -9.68
N LEU A 129 27.25 8.62 -9.90
CA LEU A 129 27.77 7.63 -10.84
C LEU A 129 27.33 7.98 -12.27
N PRO A 130 28.29 8.24 -13.22
CA PRO A 130 27.94 8.75 -14.55
C PRO A 130 27.15 7.74 -15.42
N HIS A 131 27.23 6.47 -15.11
CA HIS A 131 26.54 5.38 -15.82
C HIS A 131 25.20 5.00 -15.18
N ILE A 132 24.82 5.61 -14.04
CA ILE A 132 23.54 5.34 -13.37
C ILE A 132 22.60 6.54 -13.56
N ARG A 133 21.39 6.25 -13.98
CA ARG A 133 20.31 7.23 -14.01
C ARG A 133 19.26 6.86 -12.98
N LEU A 134 18.98 7.77 -12.05
CA LEU A 134 17.85 7.65 -11.11
C LEU A 134 16.61 8.32 -11.72
N GLU A 135 15.55 7.56 -11.85
CA GLU A 135 14.25 8.05 -12.33
C GLU A 135 13.23 7.92 -11.22
N THR A 136 12.61 9.06 -10.84
CA THR A 136 11.61 9.12 -9.77
C THR A 136 10.20 9.47 -10.28
N ARG A 137 10.07 9.73 -11.58
CA ARG A 137 8.76 10.02 -12.21
C ARG A 137 8.04 8.73 -12.58
N GLY A 138 6.72 8.80 -12.66
CA GLY A 138 5.88 7.68 -13.11
C GLY A 138 5.39 6.76 -12.00
N TYR A 139 5.68 7.07 -10.73
CA TYR A 139 5.23 6.29 -9.58
C TYR A 139 3.91 6.81 -8.96
N ASP A 140 3.39 7.92 -9.43
CA ASP A 140 2.14 8.53 -8.91
C ASP A 140 0.94 7.59 -9.01
N TYR A 141 0.98 6.64 -9.92
CA TYR A 141 -0.09 5.64 -10.08
C TYR A 141 -0.19 4.66 -8.91
N ALA A 142 0.92 4.30 -8.29
CA ALA A 142 0.95 3.38 -7.15
C ALA A 142 0.37 4.05 -5.89
N GLY A 143 0.71 5.32 -5.71
CA GLY A 143 0.18 6.11 -4.63
C GLY A 143 0.48 5.55 -3.26
N ASP A 144 1.73 5.16 -3.04
CA ASP A 144 2.16 4.50 -1.81
C ASP A 144 2.06 5.42 -0.61
N LEU A 145 1.34 5.00 0.41
CA LEU A 145 1.12 5.70 1.66
C LEU A 145 1.64 4.87 2.83
N ASN A 146 2.72 5.32 3.49
CA ASN A 146 3.14 4.74 4.76
C ASN A 146 2.20 5.22 5.87
N GLN A 147 1.64 4.29 6.62
CA GLN A 147 0.61 4.58 7.62
C GLN A 147 0.71 3.67 8.84
N ILE A 148 0.10 4.12 9.92
CA ILE A 148 -0.20 3.29 11.08
C ILE A 148 -1.63 2.79 10.96
N VAL A 149 -1.81 1.48 10.94
CA VAL A 149 -3.11 0.81 10.97
C VAL A 149 -3.40 0.41 12.42
N PHE A 150 -4.42 0.99 13.02
CA PHE A 150 -4.87 0.63 14.37
C PHE A 150 -5.86 -0.53 14.34
N ASN A 151 -5.73 -1.46 15.27
CA ASN A 151 -6.80 -2.41 15.58
C ASN A 151 -7.82 -1.74 16.51
N LEU A 152 -8.98 -1.39 15.99
CA LEU A 152 -10.00 -0.67 16.76
C LEU A 152 -10.78 -1.55 17.74
N ASP A 153 -10.56 -2.88 17.74
CA ASP A 153 -11.05 -3.78 18.79
C ASP A 153 -10.18 -3.72 20.05
N ASN A 154 -8.97 -3.14 19.95
CA ASN A 154 -8.09 -2.96 21.11
C ASN A 154 -8.72 -1.99 22.12
N PRO A 155 -8.70 -2.33 23.45
CA PRO A 155 -9.38 -1.53 24.48
C PRO A 155 -8.88 -0.11 24.63
N TYR A 156 -7.64 0.19 24.23
CA TYR A 156 -7.05 1.53 24.23
C TYR A 156 -7.30 2.26 22.92
N LEU A 157 -7.06 1.59 21.78
CA LEU A 157 -7.10 2.20 20.45
C LEU A 157 -8.52 2.45 19.91
N LYS A 158 -9.55 1.89 20.53
CA LYS A 158 -10.95 2.25 20.23
C LYS A 158 -11.27 3.71 20.60
N HIS A 159 -10.57 4.30 21.57
CA HIS A 159 -10.75 5.70 21.98
C HIS A 159 -10.14 6.67 20.95
N LEU A 160 -10.92 7.62 20.48
CA LEU A 160 -10.47 8.60 19.48
C LEU A 160 -9.31 9.43 20.03
N GLU A 161 -9.41 9.87 21.30
CA GLU A 161 -8.41 10.67 21.99
C GLU A 161 -7.05 9.98 22.01
N VAL A 162 -7.02 8.67 22.21
CA VAL A 162 -5.77 7.87 22.18
C VAL A 162 -5.15 7.87 20.78
N ARG A 163 -5.95 7.68 19.73
CA ARG A 163 -5.46 7.74 18.35
C ARG A 163 -4.95 9.13 17.98
N GLN A 164 -5.66 10.17 18.40
CA GLN A 164 -5.22 11.56 18.22
C GLN A 164 -3.94 11.87 19.00
N ALA A 165 -3.82 11.35 20.23
CA ALA A 165 -2.61 11.47 21.03
C ALA A 165 -1.41 10.84 20.33
N ILE A 166 -1.57 9.63 19.78
CA ILE A 166 -0.52 8.95 18.99
C ILE A 166 -0.15 9.81 17.76
N ALA A 167 -1.14 10.36 17.05
CA ALA A 167 -0.90 11.21 15.89
C ALA A 167 -0.14 12.51 16.24
N HIS A 168 -0.38 13.12 17.41
CA HIS A 168 0.38 14.27 17.91
C HIS A 168 1.75 13.89 18.48
N ALA A 169 1.89 12.70 19.07
CA ALA A 169 3.17 12.25 19.62
C ALA A 169 4.21 11.97 18.53
N ILE A 170 3.79 11.55 17.34
CA ILE A 170 4.68 11.17 16.24
C ILE A 170 5.05 12.40 15.40
N ASP A 171 6.36 12.70 15.35
CA ASP A 171 6.90 13.71 14.43
C ASP A 171 7.05 13.09 13.03
N LYS A 172 6.09 13.40 12.15
CA LYS A 172 6.04 12.89 10.78
C LYS A 172 7.18 13.46 9.93
N GLN A 173 7.63 14.70 10.20
CA GLN A 173 8.77 15.28 9.49
C GLN A 173 10.08 14.59 9.87
N ALA A 174 10.24 14.22 11.14
CA ALA A 174 11.38 13.42 11.57
C ALA A 174 11.37 12.03 10.91
N ILE A 175 10.23 11.36 10.80
CA ILE A 175 10.11 10.10 10.07
C ILE A 175 10.54 10.28 8.61
N LEU A 176 10.00 11.30 7.92
CA LEU A 176 10.38 11.58 6.53
C LEU A 176 11.89 11.78 6.39
N LYS A 177 12.49 12.57 7.27
CA LYS A 177 13.93 12.89 7.22
C LYS A 177 14.83 11.70 7.61
N LEU A 178 14.53 11.03 8.73
CA LEU A 178 15.42 10.04 9.34
C LEU A 178 15.23 8.62 8.79
N ILE A 179 14.01 8.27 8.40
CA ILE A 179 13.65 6.92 7.94
C ILE A 179 13.59 6.86 6.41
N TRP A 180 13.00 7.89 5.80
CA TRP A 180 12.80 7.97 4.34
C TRP A 180 13.80 8.89 3.64
N TYR A 181 14.81 9.43 4.37
CA TYR A 181 15.89 10.25 3.84
C TYR A 181 15.41 11.48 3.03
N GLY A 182 14.22 12.00 3.36
CA GLY A 182 13.59 13.11 2.66
C GLY A 182 12.87 12.74 1.36
N TYR A 183 12.85 11.45 0.99
CA TYR A 183 12.13 10.98 -0.19
C TYR A 183 10.65 10.76 0.12
N GLY A 184 9.81 11.61 -0.45
CA GLY A 184 8.36 11.63 -0.22
C GLY A 184 7.88 12.94 0.40
N GLU A 185 6.66 12.91 0.90
CA GLU A 185 6.03 14.03 1.60
C GLU A 185 5.17 13.55 2.77
N VAL A 186 4.89 14.45 3.71
CA VAL A 186 4.01 14.10 4.85
C VAL A 186 2.57 14.13 4.39
N ALA A 187 1.91 12.98 4.47
CA ALA A 187 0.49 12.85 4.14
C ALA A 187 -0.40 13.56 5.15
N SER A 188 -1.46 14.21 4.66
CA SER A 188 -2.52 14.83 5.47
C SER A 188 -3.74 13.92 5.66
N GLY A 189 -3.92 12.92 4.80
CA GLY A 189 -5.08 12.02 4.81
C GLY A 189 -4.83 10.75 4.01
N PRO A 190 -5.86 9.95 3.80
CA PRO A 190 -5.75 8.66 3.12
C PRO A 190 -5.66 8.76 1.59
N ILE A 191 -5.94 9.91 1.00
CA ILE A 191 -5.81 10.17 -0.44
C ILE A 191 -4.57 11.02 -0.68
N ILE A 192 -3.71 10.59 -1.61
CA ILE A 192 -2.44 11.25 -1.91
C ILE A 192 -2.63 12.45 -2.85
N PRO A 193 -1.72 13.47 -2.82
CA PRO A 193 -1.79 14.65 -3.68
C PRO A 193 -1.78 14.33 -5.18
N ALA A 194 -1.17 13.22 -5.62
CA ALA A 194 -1.18 12.79 -7.01
C ALA A 194 -2.59 12.51 -7.55
N GLN A 195 -3.53 12.13 -6.68
CA GLN A 195 -4.95 11.98 -7.03
C GLN A 195 -5.68 13.33 -6.95
N ARG A 196 -5.20 14.31 -7.71
CA ARG A 196 -5.59 15.73 -7.67
C ARG A 196 -7.09 16.01 -7.62
N THR A 197 -7.90 15.20 -8.30
CA THR A 197 -9.36 15.34 -8.34
C THR A 197 -10.00 15.08 -6.98
N PHE A 198 -9.42 14.21 -6.16
CA PHE A 198 -10.01 13.71 -4.92
C PHE A 198 -9.25 14.13 -3.67
N PHE A 199 -8.02 14.63 -3.81
CA PHE A 199 -7.19 15.09 -2.71
C PHE A 199 -7.74 16.37 -2.11
N ASP A 200 -7.91 16.39 -0.79
CA ASP A 200 -8.31 17.58 -0.05
C ASP A 200 -7.11 18.16 0.70
N PRO A 201 -6.62 19.37 0.33
CA PRO A 201 -5.52 20.03 1.03
C PRO A 201 -5.94 20.66 2.38
N GLY A 202 -7.25 20.80 2.65
CA GLY A 202 -7.84 21.44 3.83
C GLY A 202 -7.94 20.55 5.06
N LEU A 203 -7.43 19.32 5.00
CA LEU A 203 -7.56 18.35 6.10
C LEU A 203 -6.89 18.81 7.41
N PRO A 204 -7.47 18.47 8.57
CA PRO A 204 -6.86 18.69 9.86
C PRO A 204 -5.45 18.07 9.93
N ARG A 205 -4.48 18.85 10.39
CA ARG A 205 -3.11 18.38 10.59
C ARG A 205 -2.84 18.14 12.06
N TYR A 206 -2.42 16.94 12.40
CA TYR A 206 -1.94 16.59 13.74
C TYR A 206 -0.46 16.99 13.84
N ALA A 207 -0.20 18.24 14.24
CA ALA A 207 1.17 18.73 14.46
C ALA A 207 1.82 17.96 15.62
N HIS A 208 3.13 17.76 15.54
CA HIS A 208 3.89 17.14 16.63
C HIS A 208 3.82 18.01 17.90
N ASP A 209 3.18 17.47 18.93
CA ASP A 209 3.00 18.13 20.23
C ASP A 209 2.83 17.09 21.34
N LEU A 210 3.91 16.84 22.07
CA LEU A 210 3.91 15.85 23.16
C LEU A 210 3.02 16.28 24.33
N LYS A 211 2.90 17.60 24.61
CA LYS A 211 2.04 18.09 25.71
C LYS A 211 0.57 17.84 25.39
N LYS A 212 0.18 18.12 24.13
CA LYS A 212 -1.18 17.84 23.67
C LYS A 212 -1.47 16.33 23.66
N ALA A 213 -0.50 15.52 23.26
CA ALA A 213 -0.63 14.07 23.30
C ALA A 213 -0.85 13.55 24.74
N GLU A 214 -0.10 14.05 25.72
CA GLU A 214 -0.29 13.69 27.13
C GLU A 214 -1.65 14.13 27.65
N ALA A 215 -2.08 15.38 27.36
CA ALA A 215 -3.38 15.87 27.77
C ALA A 215 -4.55 15.03 27.21
N LEU A 216 -4.45 14.59 25.95
CA LEU A 216 -5.46 13.71 25.34
C LEU A 216 -5.50 12.33 26.02
N LEU A 217 -4.35 11.77 26.39
CA LEU A 217 -4.28 10.50 27.12
C LEU A 217 -4.86 10.62 28.53
N ASP A 218 -4.62 11.73 29.21
CA ASP A 218 -5.19 12.01 30.53
C ASP A 218 -6.71 12.19 30.44
N GLN A 219 -7.19 12.92 29.42
CA GLN A 219 -8.61 13.11 29.13
C GLN A 219 -9.31 11.78 28.84
N ALA A 220 -8.63 10.85 28.15
CA ALA A 220 -9.14 9.51 27.88
C ALA A 220 -9.12 8.58 29.12
N GLY A 221 -8.66 9.05 30.27
CA GLY A 221 -8.60 8.31 31.53
C GLY A 221 -7.40 7.40 31.69
N PHE A 222 -6.38 7.50 30.83
CA PHE A 222 -5.18 6.67 30.89
C PHE A 222 -4.03 7.42 31.58
N ALA A 223 -4.11 7.59 32.89
CA ALA A 223 -3.05 8.21 33.69
C ALA A 223 -1.76 7.36 33.70
N ARG A 224 -0.61 8.01 33.96
CA ARG A 224 0.67 7.29 34.15
C ARG A 224 0.65 6.47 35.42
N GLY A 225 1.08 5.22 35.35
CA GLY A 225 1.36 4.38 36.51
C GLY A 225 2.63 4.82 37.24
N ALA A 226 2.94 4.16 38.36
CA ALA A 226 4.12 4.45 39.17
C ALA A 226 5.45 4.27 38.39
N ASP A 227 5.45 3.40 37.38
CA ASP A 227 6.58 3.17 36.46
C ASP A 227 6.62 4.15 35.27
N GLY A 228 5.73 5.15 35.26
CA GLY A 228 5.60 6.14 34.20
C GLY A 228 4.87 5.63 32.96
N VAL A 229 4.41 4.37 32.94
CA VAL A 229 3.70 3.76 31.82
C VAL A 229 2.19 3.88 31.99
N ARG A 230 1.49 4.24 30.93
CA ARG A 230 0.03 4.31 30.88
C ARG A 230 -0.57 2.96 30.47
N PHE A 231 -0.04 2.39 29.43
CA PHE A 231 -0.37 1.05 28.92
C PHE A 231 0.70 0.58 27.93
N THR A 232 0.58 -0.69 27.52
CA THR A 232 1.50 -1.33 26.59
C THR A 232 0.75 -1.71 25.32
N LEU A 233 1.36 -1.46 24.15
CA LEU A 233 0.88 -1.87 22.84
C LEU A 233 1.93 -2.72 22.14
N THR A 234 1.48 -3.59 21.25
CA THR A 234 2.31 -4.34 20.32
C THR A 234 2.25 -3.69 18.93
N ASN A 235 3.43 -3.47 18.34
CA ASN A 235 3.57 -3.00 16.98
C ASN A 235 4.05 -4.14 16.07
N ASP A 236 3.26 -4.44 15.08
CA ASP A 236 3.66 -5.27 13.95
C ASP A 236 4.05 -4.37 12.78
N PHE A 237 5.14 -4.66 12.09
CA PHE A 237 5.53 -3.90 10.91
C PHE A 237 5.55 -4.76 9.67
N LEU A 238 5.23 -4.14 8.54
CA LEU A 238 5.26 -4.78 7.23
C LEU A 238 6.72 -5.16 6.89
N PRO A 239 7.04 -6.43 6.61
CA PRO A 239 8.43 -6.87 6.40
C PRO A 239 8.94 -6.62 4.97
N TYR A 240 8.70 -5.41 4.43
CA TYR A 240 9.11 -5.02 3.08
C TYR A 240 10.45 -4.29 3.01
N GLY A 241 11.16 -4.22 4.13
CA GLY A 241 12.48 -3.62 4.15
C GLY A 241 12.84 -2.96 5.48
N PRO A 242 14.08 -2.49 5.63
CA PRO A 242 14.61 -1.98 6.89
C PRO A 242 13.90 -0.71 7.38
N ASN A 243 13.30 0.08 6.48
CA ASN A 243 12.66 1.33 6.84
C ASN A 243 11.41 1.13 7.71
N PHE A 244 10.65 0.05 7.49
CA PHE A 244 9.49 -0.26 8.34
C PHE A 244 9.91 -0.60 9.77
N ARG A 245 10.98 -1.39 9.94
CA ARG A 245 11.55 -1.69 11.25
C ARG A 245 12.08 -0.43 11.94
N ARG A 246 12.89 0.39 11.24
CA ARG A 246 13.41 1.65 11.79
C ARG A 246 12.28 2.62 12.15
N GLY A 247 11.23 2.70 11.32
CA GLY A 247 10.03 3.48 11.62
C GLY A 247 9.35 3.01 12.89
N SER A 248 9.22 1.70 13.10
CA SER A 248 8.65 1.13 14.32
C SER A 248 9.51 1.40 15.56
N GLU A 249 10.83 1.36 15.45
CA GLU A 249 11.75 1.73 16.53
C GLU A 249 11.64 3.21 16.89
N TYR A 250 11.51 4.09 15.90
CA TYR A 250 11.24 5.51 16.13
C TYR A 250 9.88 5.73 16.82
N ILE A 251 8.83 5.07 16.35
CA ILE A 251 7.48 5.13 16.95
C ILE A 251 7.53 4.67 18.41
N ARG A 252 8.21 3.54 18.70
CA ARG A 252 8.40 3.04 20.07
C ARG A 252 9.04 4.09 20.97
N GLN A 253 10.13 4.70 20.51
CA GLN A 253 10.85 5.71 21.28
C GLN A 253 9.95 6.93 21.55
N THR A 254 9.25 7.40 20.54
CA THR A 254 8.41 8.59 20.62
C THR A 254 7.19 8.36 21.51
N LEU A 255 6.50 7.23 21.36
CA LEU A 255 5.35 6.88 22.19
C LEU A 255 5.75 6.61 23.65
N GLY A 256 6.96 6.11 23.90
CA GLY A 256 7.51 5.98 25.25
C GLY A 256 7.60 7.31 26.01
N ARG A 257 7.85 8.43 25.30
CA ARG A 257 7.90 9.79 25.89
C ARG A 257 6.55 10.23 26.49
N VAL A 258 5.45 9.76 25.91
CA VAL A 258 4.10 10.04 26.43
C VAL A 258 3.52 8.90 27.27
N GLY A 259 4.35 7.93 27.67
CA GLY A 259 3.98 6.84 28.57
C GLY A 259 3.35 5.62 27.91
N ILE A 260 3.34 5.53 26.60
CA ILE A 260 2.89 4.33 25.89
C ILE A 260 4.11 3.42 25.63
N ARG A 261 4.16 2.26 26.29
CA ARG A 261 5.18 1.25 26.03
C ARG A 261 4.84 0.49 24.75
N VAL A 262 5.80 0.32 23.85
CA VAL A 262 5.60 -0.41 22.60
C VAL A 262 6.53 -1.60 22.49
N ASN A 263 5.97 -2.79 22.30
CA ASN A 263 6.67 -4.03 21.96
C ASN A 263 6.66 -4.22 20.45
N ILE A 264 7.83 -4.30 19.84
CA ILE A 264 7.95 -4.50 18.39
C ILE A 264 8.04 -5.99 18.10
N ARG A 265 7.18 -6.48 17.18
CA ARG A 265 7.20 -7.86 16.69
C ARG A 265 7.71 -7.89 15.24
N ALA A 266 8.86 -8.54 15.03
CA ALA A 266 9.39 -8.86 13.72
C ALA A 266 8.89 -10.24 13.27
N GLN A 267 8.50 -10.35 11.99
CA GLN A 267 7.95 -11.58 11.41
C GLN A 267 8.13 -11.60 9.91
N ASP A 268 7.96 -12.77 9.29
CA ASP A 268 7.87 -12.89 7.84
C ASP A 268 6.51 -12.42 7.31
N PHE A 269 6.40 -12.24 5.99
CA PHE A 269 5.20 -11.73 5.35
C PHE A 269 3.97 -12.64 5.55
N PRO A 270 4.03 -13.96 5.36
CA PRO A 270 2.89 -14.84 5.64
C PRO A 270 2.40 -14.74 7.08
N THR A 271 3.30 -14.67 8.05
CA THR A 271 2.95 -14.51 9.46
C THR A 271 2.31 -13.14 9.74
N TYR A 272 2.83 -12.06 9.11
CA TYR A 272 2.23 -10.72 9.19
C TYR A 272 0.78 -10.74 8.67
N ILE A 273 0.54 -11.30 7.48
CA ILE A 273 -0.80 -11.39 6.90
C ILE A 273 -1.75 -12.17 7.79
N ARG A 274 -1.30 -13.32 8.29
CA ARG A 274 -2.12 -14.15 9.20
C ARG A 274 -2.49 -13.37 10.46
N ARG A 275 -1.52 -12.76 11.14
CA ARG A 275 -1.77 -12.02 12.40
C ARG A 275 -2.69 -10.83 12.20
N VAL A 276 -2.41 -9.98 11.21
CA VAL A 276 -3.15 -8.73 11.01
C VAL A 276 -4.54 -8.99 10.42
N TYR A 277 -4.64 -9.83 9.39
CA TYR A 277 -5.88 -9.95 8.62
C TYR A 277 -6.70 -11.20 8.93
N ASN A 278 -6.10 -12.26 9.50
CA ASN A 278 -6.82 -13.48 9.87
C ASN A 278 -7.09 -13.56 11.37
N ASP A 279 -6.04 -13.57 12.18
CA ASP A 279 -6.12 -13.80 13.62
C ASP A 279 -6.48 -12.53 14.40
N ARG A 280 -6.20 -11.34 13.81
CA ARG A 280 -6.31 -10.01 14.43
C ARG A 280 -5.50 -9.90 15.74
N ASP A 281 -4.39 -10.66 15.80
CA ASP A 281 -3.42 -10.65 16.88
C ASP A 281 -2.39 -9.52 16.67
N PHE A 282 -2.85 -8.26 16.77
CA PHE A 282 -2.03 -7.06 16.72
C PHE A 282 -2.74 -5.90 17.41
N ASP A 283 -2.00 -4.90 17.91
CA ASP A 283 -2.59 -3.68 18.42
C ASP A 283 -2.51 -2.57 17.36
N PHE A 284 -1.34 -2.35 16.77
CA PHE A 284 -1.21 -1.50 15.59
C PHE A 284 -0.09 -2.00 14.67
N ALA A 285 -0.21 -1.66 13.40
CA ALA A 285 0.78 -2.04 12.39
C ALA A 285 1.37 -0.81 11.70
N ASN A 286 2.71 -0.76 11.58
CA ASN A 286 3.40 0.16 10.68
C ASN A 286 3.44 -0.49 9.29
N ALA A 287 2.63 0.02 8.38
CA ALA A 287 2.36 -0.57 7.08
C ALA A 287 2.36 0.47 5.96
N TRP A 288 2.33 0.01 4.72
CA TRP A 288 1.94 0.85 3.62
C TRP A 288 0.79 0.23 2.83
N LEU A 289 0.08 1.08 2.12
CA LEU A 289 -0.97 0.67 1.19
C LEU A 289 -0.99 1.64 0.01
N GLY A 290 -1.10 1.10 -1.18
CA GLY A 290 -1.27 1.90 -2.39
C GLY A 290 -2.68 2.48 -2.48
N ASN A 291 -2.78 3.74 -2.86
CA ASN A 291 -4.05 4.40 -3.18
C ASN A 291 -4.67 3.88 -4.46
N SER A 292 -3.91 3.11 -5.25
CA SER A 292 -4.29 2.68 -6.61
C SER A 292 -4.66 3.87 -7.49
N PHE A 293 -5.42 3.66 -8.55
CA PHE A 293 -5.74 4.72 -9.51
C PHE A 293 -6.97 5.54 -9.15
N ASP A 294 -7.75 5.08 -8.17
CA ASP A 294 -9.03 5.67 -7.79
C ASP A 294 -9.34 5.37 -6.33
N PRO A 295 -9.82 6.34 -5.52
CA PRO A 295 -10.13 6.11 -4.11
C PRO A 295 -11.18 5.01 -3.87
N THR A 296 -12.10 4.76 -4.81
CA THR A 296 -13.04 3.64 -4.72
C THR A 296 -12.32 2.28 -4.78
N VAL A 297 -11.19 2.19 -5.50
CA VAL A 297 -10.38 0.97 -5.59
C VAL A 297 -9.39 0.88 -4.43
N GLY A 298 -8.61 1.96 -4.18
CA GLY A 298 -7.50 1.95 -3.24
C GLY A 298 -7.90 2.27 -1.80
N VAL A 299 -8.67 3.33 -1.57
CA VAL A 299 -8.95 3.86 -0.22
C VAL A 299 -10.17 3.19 0.41
N GLN A 300 -11.26 3.06 -0.33
CA GLN A 300 -12.50 2.46 0.16
C GLN A 300 -12.26 1.07 0.77
N ARG A 301 -11.42 0.24 0.16
CA ARG A 301 -11.12 -1.12 0.65
C ARG A 301 -10.59 -1.15 2.09
N LEU A 302 -9.99 -0.06 2.57
CA LEU A 302 -9.35 0.02 3.89
C LEU A 302 -10.32 0.50 4.99
N PHE A 303 -11.33 1.28 4.62
CA PHE A 303 -12.18 1.98 5.59
C PHE A 303 -13.67 1.64 5.48
N TRP A 304 -14.11 1.01 4.39
CA TRP A 304 -15.50 0.57 4.25
C TRP A 304 -15.80 -0.61 5.16
N SER A 305 -16.80 -0.50 6.02
CA SER A 305 -17.09 -1.51 7.05
C SER A 305 -17.43 -2.88 6.46
N LYS A 306 -18.09 -2.91 5.29
CA LYS A 306 -18.45 -4.16 4.59
C LYS A 306 -17.24 -4.88 3.98
N ASN A 307 -16.04 -4.25 3.97
CA ASN A 307 -14.80 -4.87 3.55
C ASN A 307 -13.95 -5.38 4.73
N PHE A 308 -14.50 -5.47 5.91
CA PHE A 308 -13.91 -6.23 7.01
C PHE A 308 -14.04 -7.72 6.71
N ARG A 309 -13.02 -8.31 6.12
CA ARG A 309 -13.01 -9.70 5.66
C ARG A 309 -11.86 -10.47 6.27
N LYS A 310 -12.19 -11.40 7.17
CA LYS A 310 -11.19 -12.27 7.81
C LYS A 310 -10.39 -13.04 6.75
N GLY A 311 -9.05 -13.00 6.87
CA GLY A 311 -8.13 -13.72 5.99
C GLY A 311 -7.88 -13.06 4.63
N VAL A 312 -8.53 -11.93 4.31
CA VAL A 312 -8.29 -11.20 3.06
C VAL A 312 -7.25 -10.08 3.31
N PRO A 313 -6.03 -10.22 2.76
CA PRO A 313 -4.99 -9.21 2.91
C PRO A 313 -5.41 -7.85 2.35
N PHE A 314 -4.93 -6.79 2.98
CA PHE A 314 -5.16 -5.41 2.56
C PHE A 314 -6.63 -4.98 2.44
N SER A 315 -7.52 -5.68 3.15
CA SER A 315 -8.90 -5.28 3.42
C SER A 315 -8.95 -4.30 4.61
N ASN A 316 -10.16 -4.00 5.13
CA ASN A 316 -10.32 -3.18 6.33
C ASN A 316 -9.77 -3.91 7.58
N GLY A 317 -8.44 -3.98 7.71
CA GLY A 317 -7.76 -4.62 8.85
C GLY A 317 -7.95 -3.88 10.17
N SER A 318 -8.31 -2.60 10.14
CA SER A 318 -8.56 -1.80 11.34
C SER A 318 -9.88 -2.13 12.02
N HIS A 319 -10.83 -2.75 11.33
CA HIS A 319 -12.22 -2.91 11.76
C HIS A 319 -12.92 -1.55 11.99
N TYR A 320 -12.52 -0.55 11.20
CA TYR A 320 -13.20 0.74 11.20
C TYR A 320 -14.62 0.58 10.66
N ALA A 321 -15.59 1.19 11.36
CA ALA A 321 -16.98 1.21 10.96
C ALA A 321 -17.59 2.58 11.27
N ASN A 322 -18.19 3.19 10.25
CA ASN A 322 -18.95 4.42 10.36
C ASN A 322 -19.98 4.45 9.23
N GLU A 323 -21.25 4.38 9.57
CA GLU A 323 -22.35 4.31 8.61
C GLU A 323 -22.39 5.49 7.63
N GLN A 324 -22.03 6.69 8.10
CA GLN A 324 -22.00 7.87 7.24
C GLN A 324 -20.87 7.82 6.23
N VAL A 325 -19.68 7.35 6.64
CA VAL A 325 -18.53 7.15 5.75
C VAL A 325 -18.84 6.03 4.74
N ASP A 326 -19.47 4.95 5.17
CA ASP A 326 -19.91 3.87 4.29
C ASP A 326 -20.86 4.40 3.21
N ALA A 327 -21.86 5.22 3.61
CA ALA A 327 -22.80 5.82 2.66
C ALA A 327 -22.10 6.73 1.64
N TRP A 328 -21.11 7.55 2.06
CA TRP A 328 -20.34 8.38 1.13
C TRP A 328 -19.49 7.56 0.16
N PHE A 329 -18.86 6.47 0.61
CA PHE A 329 -18.15 5.55 -0.26
C PHE A 329 -19.08 4.90 -1.28
N GLU A 330 -20.24 4.39 -0.85
CA GLU A 330 -21.21 3.73 -1.71
C GLU A 330 -21.78 4.70 -2.75
N GLN A 331 -22.09 5.94 -2.34
CA GLN A 331 -22.53 6.98 -3.25
C GLN A 331 -21.41 7.36 -4.25
N ALA A 332 -20.18 7.58 -3.80
CA ALA A 332 -19.06 7.91 -4.66
C ALA A 332 -18.73 6.82 -5.70
N ALA A 333 -19.01 5.55 -5.36
CA ALA A 333 -18.78 4.43 -6.27
C ALA A 333 -19.70 4.44 -7.49
N ILE A 334 -20.88 5.05 -7.40
CA ILE A 334 -21.87 5.10 -8.49
C ILE A 334 -22.10 6.52 -9.06
N GLU A 335 -21.51 7.55 -8.46
CA GLU A 335 -21.69 8.95 -8.87
C GLU A 335 -20.89 9.27 -10.15
N PRO A 336 -21.55 9.59 -11.27
CA PRO A 336 -20.87 9.87 -12.53
C PRO A 336 -20.24 11.27 -12.58
N ASP A 337 -20.74 12.25 -11.81
CA ASP A 337 -20.19 13.61 -11.79
C ASP A 337 -18.89 13.65 -10.98
N PRO A 338 -17.73 13.97 -11.60
CA PRO A 338 -16.46 14.02 -10.89
C PRO A 338 -16.40 15.05 -9.75
N ALA A 339 -17.14 16.17 -9.88
CA ALA A 339 -17.14 17.22 -8.86
C ALA A 339 -17.93 16.79 -7.62
N VAL A 340 -19.09 16.18 -7.81
CA VAL A 340 -19.87 15.60 -6.71
C VAL A 340 -19.10 14.46 -6.04
N ARG A 341 -18.45 13.63 -6.84
CA ARG A 341 -17.61 12.54 -6.37
C ARG A 341 -16.41 13.04 -5.55
N ALA A 342 -15.77 14.13 -5.97
CA ALA A 342 -14.70 14.77 -5.21
C ALA A 342 -15.19 15.30 -3.85
N GLN A 343 -16.39 15.91 -3.78
CA GLN A 343 -16.99 16.35 -2.53
C GLN A 343 -17.27 15.18 -1.57
N LEU A 344 -17.73 14.05 -2.07
CA LEU A 344 -17.95 12.85 -1.26
C LEU A 344 -16.63 12.33 -0.66
N PHE A 345 -15.56 12.27 -1.46
CA PHE A 345 -14.25 11.88 -0.96
C PHE A 345 -13.61 12.93 -0.03
N SER A 346 -13.90 14.22 -0.20
CA SER A 346 -13.49 15.24 0.79
C SER A 346 -14.14 14.95 2.15
N ARG A 347 -15.45 14.68 2.18
CA ARG A 347 -16.16 14.31 3.43
C ARG A 347 -15.60 13.04 4.08
N VAL A 348 -15.21 12.05 3.29
CA VAL A 348 -14.57 10.82 3.80
C VAL A 348 -13.22 11.13 4.45
N GLN A 349 -12.48 12.11 3.94
CA GLN A 349 -11.17 12.48 4.46
C GLN A 349 -11.24 13.30 5.76
N HIS A 350 -12.32 14.02 6.00
CA HIS A 350 -12.60 14.78 7.23
C HIS A 350 -13.20 13.91 8.34
#